data_4a62ee91892f21dc3b384c59cadd1971
#
_entry.id   4a62ee91892f21dc3b384c59cadd1971
#
_cell.length_a   1.000
_cell.length_b   1.000
_cell.length_c   1.000
_cell.angle_alpha   90.00
_cell.angle_beta   90.00
_cell.angle_gamma   90.00
#
_symmetry.space_group_name_H-M   'P 1'
#
loop_
_entity.id
_entity.type
_entity.pdbx_description
1 polymer ?
#
loop_
_entity_poly.entity_id
_entity_poly.type
_entity_poly.pdbx_seq_one_letter_code
_entity_poly.pdbx_strand_id
1 'polypeptide(L)'
;MSFKDKSVLLFDLDGTLVDSAPDLAAAVNATLVELGREPFPEATVRNWVGNGAQPLISRGLSGAKEIDPNLSESLVTEALEIFLARYEERVCDQSVLYPGVKETLQTLKQRGYRLAIITNKPEKFIAPMLDGLGLNGLFEFALGGDSSPERKPEPLPLYTACGMLNAQLSDCVMIGDSKNDILAAKAAKIASVGVSYGYNYDEDLASYEPEFLFDQFSDLLKVFTPVAEPA
;
A
#
# COMPACT_ATOMS: atom_id res chain seq x y z
N MET A 1 -12.13 1.87 22.79
CA MET A 1 -12.69 0.78 21.98
C MET A 1 -11.55 -0.10 21.51
N SER A 2 -11.76 -1.40 21.28
CA SER A 2 -10.75 -2.34 20.77
C SER A 2 -11.44 -3.33 19.83
N PHE A 3 -10.67 -3.90 18.90
CA PHE A 3 -11.15 -4.91 17.96
C PHE A 3 -11.07 -6.30 18.61
N LYS A 4 -12.06 -6.65 19.45
CA LYS A 4 -12.05 -7.93 20.22
C LYS A 4 -12.36 -9.18 19.37
N ASP A 5 -13.13 -8.98 18.27
CA ASP A 5 -13.63 -10.07 17.44
C ASP A 5 -12.91 -10.15 16.09
N LYS A 6 -11.76 -9.51 15.98
CA LYS A 6 -10.95 -9.50 14.77
C LYS A 6 -9.78 -10.47 14.89
N SER A 7 -9.47 -11.18 13.82
CA SER A 7 -8.37 -12.15 13.77
C SER A 7 -7.49 -12.00 12.53
N VAL A 8 -7.92 -11.19 11.56
CA VAL A 8 -7.24 -11.01 10.27
C VAL A 8 -6.95 -9.52 10.04
N LEU A 9 -5.70 -9.21 9.74
CA LEU A 9 -5.24 -7.87 9.45
C LEU A 9 -4.68 -7.81 8.02
N LEU A 10 -5.29 -6.96 7.20
CA LEU A 10 -4.93 -6.72 5.82
C LEU A 10 -4.19 -5.39 5.76
N PHE A 11 -2.96 -5.38 5.29
CA PHE A 11 -2.12 -4.18 5.25
C PHE A 11 -1.88 -3.69 3.84
N ASP A 12 -1.94 -2.39 3.61
CA ASP A 12 -1.24 -1.81 2.47
C ASP A 12 0.27 -1.84 2.69
N LEU A 13 1.04 -1.56 1.66
CA LEU A 13 2.50 -1.64 1.68
C LEU A 13 3.14 -0.25 1.60
N ASP A 14 3.03 0.40 0.42
CA ASP A 14 3.67 1.70 0.15
C ASP A 14 2.95 2.83 0.91
N GLY A 15 3.63 3.52 1.82
CA GLY A 15 3.05 4.56 2.67
C GLY A 15 2.51 4.04 4.01
N THR A 16 2.25 2.74 4.13
CA THR A 16 1.74 2.12 5.36
C THR A 16 2.84 1.39 6.13
N LEU A 17 3.48 0.42 5.50
CA LEU A 17 4.58 -0.35 6.09
C LEU A 17 5.95 0.22 5.70
N VAL A 18 6.05 0.73 4.48
CA VAL A 18 7.30 1.12 3.83
C VAL A 18 7.22 2.55 3.31
N ASP A 19 8.20 3.37 3.64
CA ASP A 19 8.49 4.59 2.89
C ASP A 19 9.29 4.22 1.64
N SER A 20 8.58 3.98 0.53
CA SER A 20 9.11 3.59 -0.77
C SER A 20 9.21 4.74 -1.77
N ALA A 21 8.76 5.93 -1.39
CA ALA A 21 8.73 7.08 -2.29
C ALA A 21 10.12 7.47 -2.86
N PRO A 22 11.25 7.34 -2.14
CA PRO A 22 12.56 7.64 -2.71
C PRO A 22 12.90 6.79 -3.93
N ASP A 23 12.71 5.47 -3.87
CA ASP A 23 12.99 4.56 -4.98
C ASP A 23 11.99 4.72 -6.13
N LEU A 24 10.70 4.94 -5.81
CA LEU A 24 9.67 5.22 -6.81
C LEU A 24 9.97 6.54 -7.55
N ALA A 25 10.36 7.60 -6.84
CA ALA A 25 10.71 8.90 -7.44
C ALA A 25 11.97 8.78 -8.31
N ALA A 26 12.97 8.02 -7.87
CA ALA A 26 14.17 7.78 -8.66
C ALA A 26 13.83 7.06 -9.98
N ALA A 27 12.95 6.06 -9.95
CA ALA A 27 12.52 5.33 -11.14
C ALA A 27 11.67 6.21 -12.08
N VAL A 28 10.72 7.01 -11.54
CA VAL A 28 9.95 7.98 -12.33
C VAL A 28 10.89 8.96 -13.01
N ASN A 29 11.82 9.55 -12.28
CA ASN A 29 12.74 10.54 -12.81
C ASN A 29 13.70 9.95 -13.87
N ALA A 30 14.20 8.73 -13.65
CA ALA A 30 15.00 8.04 -14.66
C ALA A 30 14.21 7.82 -15.97
N THR A 31 12.95 7.45 -15.85
CA THR A 31 12.05 7.28 -17.01
C THR A 31 11.83 8.62 -17.74
N LEU A 32 11.55 9.69 -17.00
CA LEU A 32 11.34 11.02 -17.60
C LEU A 32 12.59 11.50 -18.34
N VAL A 33 13.76 11.35 -17.76
CA VAL A 33 15.03 11.74 -18.40
C VAL A 33 15.27 10.91 -19.67
N GLU A 34 15.00 9.61 -19.67
CA GLU A 34 15.13 8.75 -20.85
C GLU A 34 14.20 9.18 -21.99
N LEU A 35 13.02 9.71 -21.63
CA LEU A 35 12.06 10.28 -22.58
C LEU A 35 12.32 11.76 -22.93
N GLY A 36 13.48 12.32 -22.52
CA GLY A 36 13.87 13.71 -22.80
C GLY A 36 13.05 14.74 -22.03
N ARG A 37 12.51 14.39 -20.86
CA ARG A 37 11.72 15.27 -19.98
C ARG A 37 12.47 15.64 -18.72
N GLU A 38 12.09 16.74 -18.09
CA GLU A 38 12.68 17.19 -16.84
C GLU A 38 12.21 16.33 -15.66
N PRO A 39 13.11 16.01 -14.70
CA PRO A 39 12.75 15.31 -13.48
C PRO A 39 12.01 16.21 -12.49
N PHE A 40 11.31 15.59 -11.52
CA PHE A 40 10.62 16.29 -10.45
C PHE A 40 11.30 16.04 -9.08
N PRO A 41 11.16 16.97 -8.12
CA PRO A 41 11.54 16.73 -6.72
C PRO A 41 10.84 15.49 -6.17
N GLU A 42 11.53 14.73 -5.31
CA GLU A 42 10.95 13.54 -4.66
C GLU A 42 9.62 13.86 -3.96
N ALA A 43 9.54 14.98 -3.23
CA ALA A 43 8.33 15.40 -2.52
C ALA A 43 7.12 15.57 -3.46
N THR A 44 7.35 15.97 -4.72
CA THR A 44 6.28 16.05 -5.72
C THR A 44 5.82 14.67 -6.15
N VAL A 45 6.76 13.75 -6.44
CA VAL A 45 6.43 12.38 -6.87
C VAL A 45 5.77 11.60 -5.73
N ARG A 46 6.19 11.81 -4.49
CA ARG A 46 5.60 11.22 -3.29
C ARG A 46 4.09 11.42 -3.23
N ASN A 47 3.61 12.63 -3.57
CA ASN A 47 2.18 12.95 -3.59
C ASN A 47 1.41 12.31 -4.78
N TRP A 48 2.09 11.59 -5.65
CA TRP A 48 1.48 10.87 -6.77
C TRP A 48 1.34 9.36 -6.52
N VAL A 49 1.99 8.84 -5.48
CA VAL A 49 2.00 7.41 -5.13
C VAL A 49 0.64 6.96 -4.60
N GLY A 50 0.28 5.67 -4.83
CA GLY A 50 -0.86 5.00 -4.20
C GLY A 50 -1.87 4.34 -5.14
N ASN A 51 -1.88 4.69 -6.45
CA ASN A 51 -2.81 4.09 -7.43
C ASN A 51 -2.15 3.02 -8.34
N GLY A 52 -0.91 2.61 -8.03
CA GLY A 52 -0.13 1.67 -8.84
C GLY A 52 0.77 2.34 -9.88
N ALA A 53 1.52 1.53 -10.63
CA ALA A 53 2.60 1.97 -11.50
C ALA A 53 2.13 2.86 -12.67
N GLN A 54 1.10 2.44 -13.41
CA GLN A 54 0.64 3.19 -14.57
C GLN A 54 0.10 4.59 -14.22
N PRO A 55 -0.76 4.79 -13.21
CA PRO A 55 -1.14 6.14 -12.79
C PRO A 55 0.03 6.97 -12.29
N LEU A 56 1.00 6.38 -11.60
CA LEU A 56 2.20 7.08 -11.13
C LEU A 56 3.01 7.66 -12.29
N ILE A 57 3.34 6.84 -13.29
CA ILE A 57 4.12 7.33 -14.45
C ILE A 57 3.30 8.27 -15.33
N SER A 58 1.98 8.07 -15.45
CA SER A 58 1.10 9.00 -16.17
C SER A 58 1.07 10.38 -15.52
N ARG A 59 1.10 10.47 -14.19
CA ARG A 59 1.26 11.74 -13.46
C ARG A 59 2.64 12.38 -13.72
N GLY A 60 3.70 11.56 -13.75
CA GLY A 60 5.03 12.00 -14.16
C GLY A 60 5.05 12.61 -15.56
N LEU A 61 4.40 11.96 -16.52
CA LEU A 61 4.26 12.49 -17.89
C LEU A 61 3.43 13.78 -17.95
N SER A 62 2.42 13.90 -17.09
CA SER A 62 1.55 15.09 -16.99
C SER A 62 2.21 16.24 -16.23
N GLY A 63 3.20 15.95 -15.38
CA GLY A 63 3.80 16.92 -14.44
C GLY A 63 2.84 17.39 -13.36
N ALA A 64 1.77 16.63 -13.07
CA ALA A 64 0.69 16.99 -12.15
C ALA A 64 0.06 15.75 -11.50
N LYS A 65 -0.66 15.98 -10.38
CA LYS A 65 -1.48 14.96 -9.72
C LYS A 65 -2.62 14.47 -10.62
N GLU A 66 -3.22 15.35 -11.38
CA GLU A 66 -4.23 15.05 -12.39
C GLU A 66 -3.55 14.56 -13.66
N ILE A 67 -4.01 13.43 -14.17
CA ILE A 67 -3.48 12.86 -15.42
C ILE A 67 -4.08 13.63 -16.61
N ASP A 68 -3.22 14.13 -17.51
CA ASP A 68 -3.64 14.76 -18.75
C ASP A 68 -4.42 13.74 -19.60
N PRO A 69 -5.70 13.99 -19.90
CA PRO A 69 -6.51 13.08 -20.72
C PRO A 69 -6.04 12.98 -22.19
N ASN A 70 -5.15 13.85 -22.64
CA ASN A 70 -4.60 13.84 -23.99
C ASN A 70 -3.28 13.06 -24.12
N LEU A 71 -2.79 12.43 -23.03
CA LEU A 71 -1.62 11.54 -23.13
C LEU A 71 -1.91 10.41 -24.12
N SER A 72 -1.02 10.21 -25.09
CA SER A 72 -1.19 9.10 -26.02
C SER A 72 -0.96 7.78 -25.30
N GLU A 73 -1.77 6.78 -25.60
CA GLU A 73 -1.66 5.45 -25.03
C GLU A 73 -0.29 4.81 -25.28
N SER A 74 0.28 5.03 -26.49
CA SER A 74 1.61 4.55 -26.83
C SER A 74 2.71 5.13 -25.95
N LEU A 75 2.64 6.45 -25.64
CA LEU A 75 3.61 7.10 -24.73
C LEU A 75 3.48 6.57 -23.30
N VAL A 76 2.26 6.37 -22.82
CA VAL A 76 2.03 5.82 -21.47
C VAL A 76 2.56 4.37 -21.39
N THR A 77 2.35 3.56 -22.44
CA THR A 77 2.85 2.18 -22.50
C THR A 77 4.38 2.15 -22.48
N GLU A 78 5.03 2.93 -23.35
CA GLU A 78 6.49 3.04 -23.40
C GLU A 78 7.07 3.50 -22.05
N ALA A 79 6.50 4.56 -21.47
CA ALA A 79 6.94 5.09 -20.18
C ALA A 79 6.76 4.08 -19.04
N LEU A 80 5.67 3.29 -19.07
CA LEU A 80 5.42 2.25 -18.07
C LEU A 80 6.45 1.12 -18.18
N GLU A 81 6.80 0.67 -19.37
CA GLU A 81 7.82 -0.35 -19.59
C GLU A 81 9.20 0.11 -19.06
N ILE A 82 9.61 1.34 -19.39
CA ILE A 82 10.85 1.92 -18.88
C ILE A 82 10.80 2.04 -17.36
N PHE A 83 9.72 2.57 -16.80
CA PHE A 83 9.56 2.71 -15.35
C PHE A 83 9.68 1.37 -14.62
N LEU A 84 8.99 0.33 -15.11
CA LEU A 84 9.04 -0.98 -14.48
C LEU A 84 10.45 -1.58 -14.49
N ALA A 85 11.19 -1.40 -15.60
CA ALA A 85 12.57 -1.84 -15.70
C ALA A 85 13.49 -1.06 -14.74
N ARG A 86 13.37 0.28 -14.68
CA ARG A 86 14.17 1.12 -13.79
C ARG A 86 13.87 0.89 -12.31
N TYR A 87 12.59 0.62 -11.98
CA TYR A 87 12.20 0.31 -10.61
C TYR A 87 12.68 -1.09 -10.18
N GLU A 88 12.68 -2.07 -11.09
CA GLU A 88 13.19 -3.42 -10.80
C GLU A 88 14.67 -3.43 -10.40
N GLU A 89 15.48 -2.52 -10.96
CA GLU A 89 16.90 -2.37 -10.62
C GLU A 89 17.13 -1.85 -9.19
N ARG A 90 16.10 -1.25 -8.53
CA ARG A 90 16.26 -0.56 -7.24
C ARG A 90 15.01 -0.62 -6.35
N VAL A 91 14.35 -1.76 -6.30
CA VAL A 91 13.09 -1.93 -5.55
C VAL A 91 13.18 -1.55 -4.07
N CYS A 92 14.39 -1.65 -3.48
CA CYS A 92 14.62 -1.44 -2.05
C CYS A 92 16.01 -0.85 -1.76
N ASP A 93 16.48 0.10 -2.59
CA ASP A 93 17.79 0.77 -2.39
C ASP A 93 17.74 1.82 -1.28
N GLN A 94 16.67 2.63 -1.28
CA GLN A 94 16.42 3.72 -0.33
C GLN A 94 15.12 3.55 0.46
N SER A 95 14.32 2.56 0.11
CA SER A 95 13.08 2.23 0.81
C SER A 95 13.38 1.75 2.23
N VAL A 96 12.63 2.27 3.21
CA VAL A 96 12.79 1.92 4.63
C VAL A 96 11.45 1.62 5.27
N LEU A 97 11.47 0.82 6.33
CA LEU A 97 10.27 0.62 7.15
C LEU A 97 9.95 1.90 7.93
N TYR A 98 8.67 2.21 8.06
CA TYR A 98 8.27 3.21 9.05
C TYR A 98 8.62 2.75 10.46
N PRO A 99 8.85 3.71 11.39
CA PRO A 99 9.24 3.39 12.76
C PRO A 99 8.27 2.42 13.45
N GLY A 100 8.81 1.37 14.05
CA GLY A 100 8.06 0.38 14.83
C GLY A 100 7.27 -0.66 14.01
N VAL A 101 7.34 -0.64 12.68
CA VAL A 101 6.56 -1.57 11.82
C VAL A 101 6.94 -3.01 12.10
N LYS A 102 8.23 -3.35 12.05
CA LYS A 102 8.67 -4.75 12.19
C LYS A 102 8.29 -5.36 13.54
N GLU A 103 8.57 -4.64 14.61
CA GLU A 103 8.27 -5.07 15.98
C GLU A 103 6.77 -5.21 16.22
N THR A 104 5.98 -4.28 15.66
CA THR A 104 4.51 -4.33 15.76
C THR A 104 3.94 -5.52 15.01
N LEU A 105 4.38 -5.77 13.77
CA LEU A 105 3.94 -6.94 13.00
C LEU A 105 4.29 -8.26 13.69
N GLN A 106 5.50 -8.37 14.24
CA GLN A 106 5.91 -9.54 15.02
C GLN A 106 5.03 -9.74 16.25
N THR A 107 4.73 -8.65 16.96
CA THR A 107 3.85 -8.70 18.15
C THR A 107 2.42 -9.09 17.77
N LEU A 108 1.87 -8.55 16.68
CA LEU A 108 0.53 -8.90 16.19
C LEU A 108 0.46 -10.39 15.83
N LYS A 109 1.49 -10.92 15.16
CA LYS A 109 1.58 -12.34 14.84
C LYS A 109 1.66 -13.22 16.11
N GLN A 110 2.45 -12.81 17.12
CA GLN A 110 2.53 -13.48 18.41
C GLN A 110 1.19 -13.42 19.18
N ARG A 111 0.38 -12.38 18.97
CA ARG A 111 -0.98 -12.25 19.51
C ARG A 111 -2.02 -13.11 18.78
N GLY A 112 -1.63 -13.88 17.78
CA GLY A 112 -2.48 -14.81 17.04
C GLY A 112 -3.18 -14.19 15.82
N TYR A 113 -2.84 -12.96 15.41
CA TYR A 113 -3.40 -12.38 14.20
C TYR A 113 -2.79 -13.00 12.95
N ARG A 114 -3.62 -13.21 11.94
CA ARG A 114 -3.23 -13.59 10.58
C ARG A 114 -3.00 -12.32 9.78
N LEU A 115 -1.85 -12.22 9.12
CA LEU A 115 -1.43 -11.01 8.42
C LEU A 115 -1.34 -11.28 6.92
N ALA A 116 -1.86 -10.37 6.09
CA ALA A 116 -1.71 -10.40 4.64
C ALA A 116 -1.49 -8.97 4.09
N ILE A 117 -0.87 -8.86 2.92
CA ILE A 117 -0.66 -7.59 2.23
C ILE A 117 -1.64 -7.48 1.07
N ILE A 118 -2.33 -6.33 0.97
CA ILE A 118 -3.21 -5.97 -0.13
C ILE A 118 -2.82 -4.58 -0.63
N THR A 119 -2.11 -4.51 -1.74
CA THR A 119 -1.52 -3.27 -2.23
C THR A 119 -1.82 -3.01 -3.71
N ASN A 120 -1.79 -1.75 -4.13
CA ASN A 120 -1.88 -1.37 -5.54
C ASN A 120 -0.52 -1.48 -6.28
N LYS A 121 0.57 -1.79 -5.55
CA LYS A 121 1.89 -2.07 -6.10
C LYS A 121 1.85 -3.31 -7.00
N PRO A 122 2.55 -3.36 -8.17
CA PRO A 122 2.67 -4.58 -8.96
C PRO A 122 3.27 -5.73 -8.13
N GLU A 123 2.66 -6.92 -8.23
CA GLU A 123 2.96 -8.10 -7.40
C GLU A 123 4.45 -8.48 -7.45
N LYS A 124 5.07 -8.40 -8.63
CA LYS A 124 6.47 -8.76 -8.83
C LYS A 124 7.47 -8.02 -7.94
N PHE A 125 7.10 -6.84 -7.43
CA PHE A 125 7.98 -6.02 -6.58
C PHE A 125 7.77 -6.24 -5.08
N ILE A 126 6.73 -6.98 -4.67
CA ILE A 126 6.39 -7.16 -3.27
C ILE A 126 7.42 -8.07 -2.58
N ALA A 127 7.64 -9.27 -3.11
CA ALA A 127 8.56 -10.24 -2.50
C ALA A 127 10.00 -9.71 -2.37
N PRO A 128 10.62 -9.08 -3.41
CA PRO A 128 11.95 -8.49 -3.27
C PRO A 128 12.01 -7.39 -2.20
N MET A 129 10.96 -6.56 -2.06
CA MET A 129 10.89 -5.52 -1.05
C MET A 129 10.78 -6.10 0.36
N LEU A 130 9.92 -7.12 0.56
CA LEU A 130 9.78 -7.79 1.87
C LEU A 130 11.09 -8.48 2.27
N ASP A 131 11.81 -9.06 1.32
CA ASP A 131 13.11 -9.68 1.55
C ASP A 131 14.16 -8.65 1.98
N GLY A 132 14.31 -7.59 1.21
CA GLY A 132 15.25 -6.50 1.51
C GLY A 132 15.01 -5.84 2.86
N LEU A 133 13.75 -5.75 3.30
CA LEU A 133 13.37 -5.13 4.58
C LEU A 133 13.28 -6.14 5.75
N GLY A 134 13.52 -7.42 5.51
CA GLY A 134 13.51 -8.47 6.53
C GLY A 134 12.12 -8.72 7.14
N LEU A 135 11.07 -8.63 6.31
CA LEU A 135 9.68 -8.94 6.67
C LEU A 135 9.22 -10.33 6.21
N ASN A 136 10.13 -11.14 5.65
CA ASN A 136 9.84 -12.48 5.20
C ASN A 136 9.20 -13.34 6.28
N GLY A 137 8.17 -14.11 5.89
CA GLY A 137 7.48 -15.04 6.77
C GLY A 137 6.54 -14.39 7.79
N LEU A 138 6.35 -13.06 7.75
CA LEU A 138 5.35 -12.40 8.61
C LEU A 138 3.94 -12.51 8.04
N PHE A 139 3.79 -12.46 6.73
CA PHE A 139 2.50 -12.48 6.04
C PHE A 139 2.20 -13.86 5.46
N GLU A 140 0.92 -14.25 5.42
CA GLU A 140 0.50 -15.50 4.79
C GLU A 140 0.61 -15.42 3.27
N PHE A 141 0.29 -14.26 2.71
CA PHE A 141 0.45 -13.94 1.28
C PHE A 141 0.42 -12.42 1.06
N ALA A 142 0.67 -12.02 -0.17
CA ALA A 142 0.50 -10.66 -0.64
C ALA A 142 -0.27 -10.67 -1.98
N LEU A 143 -1.22 -9.74 -2.15
CA LEU A 143 -1.90 -9.45 -3.40
C LEU A 143 -1.45 -8.08 -3.91
N GLY A 144 -0.91 -8.05 -5.12
CA GLY A 144 -0.54 -6.83 -5.83
C GLY A 144 -1.70 -6.23 -6.61
N GLY A 145 -1.49 -5.04 -7.16
CA GLY A 145 -2.49 -4.33 -7.96
C GLY A 145 -2.83 -4.98 -9.31
N ASP A 146 -2.07 -5.98 -9.70
CA ASP A 146 -2.25 -6.81 -10.90
C ASP A 146 -2.63 -8.27 -10.58
N SER A 147 -2.79 -8.62 -9.30
CA SER A 147 -3.25 -9.95 -8.86
C SER A 147 -4.77 -10.14 -9.03
N SER A 148 -5.51 -9.08 -9.34
CA SER A 148 -6.97 -9.04 -9.46
C SER A 148 -7.38 -8.12 -10.62
N PRO A 149 -8.54 -8.33 -11.26
CA PRO A 149 -9.05 -7.41 -12.28
C PRO A 149 -9.27 -5.98 -11.78
N GLU A 150 -9.53 -5.83 -10.50
CA GLU A 150 -9.75 -4.54 -9.84
C GLU A 150 -8.70 -4.33 -8.75
N ARG A 151 -8.47 -3.06 -8.42
CA ARG A 151 -7.56 -2.61 -7.36
C ARG A 151 -8.27 -1.69 -6.39
N LYS A 152 -7.69 -1.44 -5.21
CA LYS A 152 -8.22 -0.44 -4.27
C LYS A 152 -8.33 0.93 -4.98
N PRO A 153 -9.47 1.66 -4.84
CA PRO A 153 -10.50 1.56 -3.81
C PRO A 153 -11.62 0.54 -4.06
N GLU A 154 -11.57 -0.24 -5.15
CA GLU A 154 -12.57 -1.30 -5.37
C GLU A 154 -12.42 -2.41 -4.32
N PRO A 155 -13.53 -3.05 -3.89
CA PRO A 155 -13.52 -4.03 -2.79
C PRO A 155 -13.00 -5.42 -3.18
N LEU A 156 -12.89 -5.73 -4.47
CA LEU A 156 -12.58 -7.08 -4.95
C LEU A 156 -11.26 -7.65 -4.37
N PRO A 157 -10.15 -6.89 -4.25
CA PRO A 157 -8.93 -7.41 -3.63
C PRO A 157 -9.14 -7.85 -2.17
N LEU A 158 -10.00 -7.15 -1.41
CA LEU A 158 -10.31 -7.51 -0.02
C LEU A 158 -11.18 -8.78 0.04
N TYR A 159 -12.17 -8.93 -0.84
CA TYR A 159 -12.94 -10.17 -0.95
C TYR A 159 -12.07 -11.35 -1.32
N THR A 160 -11.14 -11.17 -2.26
CA THR A 160 -10.19 -12.21 -2.67
C THR A 160 -9.32 -12.63 -1.47
N ALA A 161 -8.79 -11.67 -0.73
CA ALA A 161 -7.98 -11.95 0.46
C ALA A 161 -8.75 -12.71 1.54
N CYS A 162 -9.99 -12.29 1.85
CA CYS A 162 -10.83 -13.01 2.81
C CYS A 162 -11.14 -14.44 2.36
N GLY A 163 -11.39 -14.64 1.06
CA GLY A 163 -11.59 -15.97 0.49
C GLY A 163 -10.35 -16.86 0.62
N MET A 164 -9.16 -16.34 0.30
CA MET A 164 -7.89 -17.07 0.45
C MET A 164 -7.59 -17.43 1.91
N LEU A 165 -7.96 -16.55 2.83
CA LEU A 165 -7.82 -16.78 4.28
C LEU A 165 -8.93 -17.66 4.85
N ASN A 166 -9.98 -18.00 4.09
CA ASN A 166 -11.18 -18.64 4.62
C ASN A 166 -11.73 -17.90 5.87
N ALA A 167 -11.73 -16.56 5.81
CA ALA A 167 -12.15 -15.67 6.88
C ALA A 167 -13.46 -14.96 6.52
N GLN A 168 -14.28 -14.66 7.54
CA GLN A 168 -15.45 -13.79 7.34
C GLN A 168 -14.99 -12.33 7.20
N LEU A 169 -15.72 -11.52 6.45
CA LEU A 169 -15.45 -10.08 6.33
C LEU A 169 -15.45 -9.39 7.71
N SER A 170 -16.33 -9.86 8.61
CA SER A 170 -16.42 -9.38 9.99
C SER A 170 -15.15 -9.58 10.81
N ASP A 171 -14.31 -10.57 10.45
CA ASP A 171 -13.10 -10.91 11.19
C ASP A 171 -11.89 -10.08 10.75
N CYS A 172 -12.05 -9.36 9.64
CA CYS A 172 -10.98 -8.62 8.97
C CYS A 172 -10.95 -7.14 9.36
N VAL A 173 -9.74 -6.55 9.29
CA VAL A 173 -9.50 -5.11 9.37
C VAL A 173 -8.52 -4.73 8.26
N MET A 174 -8.82 -3.68 7.49
CA MET A 174 -7.87 -3.07 6.55
C MET A 174 -7.09 -1.98 7.25
N ILE A 175 -5.78 -2.00 7.13
CA ILE A 175 -4.87 -0.97 7.65
C ILE A 175 -4.17 -0.32 6.46
N GLY A 176 -4.28 1.00 6.34
CA GLY A 176 -3.68 1.74 5.23
C GLY A 176 -3.52 3.22 5.53
N ASP A 177 -2.83 3.92 4.64
CA ASP A 177 -2.50 5.35 4.79
C ASP A 177 -3.28 6.25 3.83
N SER A 178 -4.07 5.68 2.94
CA SER A 178 -4.73 6.45 1.89
C SER A 178 -6.25 6.21 1.82
N LYS A 179 -6.92 7.13 1.14
CA LYS A 179 -8.35 6.96 0.81
C LYS A 179 -8.66 5.66 0.07
N ASN A 180 -7.71 5.13 -0.70
CA ASN A 180 -7.92 3.89 -1.43
C ASN A 180 -8.19 2.71 -0.48
N ASP A 181 -7.52 2.68 0.66
CA ASP A 181 -7.65 1.64 1.68
C ASP A 181 -8.98 1.75 2.41
N ILE A 182 -9.29 2.96 2.87
CA ILE A 182 -10.50 3.22 3.66
C ILE A 182 -11.76 3.03 2.81
N LEU A 183 -11.74 3.51 1.57
CA LEU A 183 -12.88 3.35 0.66
C LEU A 183 -13.08 1.88 0.25
N ALA A 184 -11.98 1.14 -0.03
CA ALA A 184 -12.07 -0.30 -0.29
C ALA A 184 -12.67 -1.06 0.90
N ALA A 185 -12.22 -0.75 2.13
CA ALA A 185 -12.75 -1.35 3.34
C ALA A 185 -14.24 -1.02 3.54
N LYS A 186 -14.65 0.24 3.36
CA LYS A 186 -16.07 0.64 3.41
C LYS A 186 -16.92 -0.10 2.38
N ALA A 187 -16.45 -0.17 1.13
CA ALA A 187 -17.16 -0.89 0.06
C ALA A 187 -17.27 -2.39 0.36
N ALA A 188 -16.22 -2.99 0.94
CA ALA A 188 -16.23 -4.39 1.37
C ALA A 188 -16.96 -4.64 2.68
N LYS A 189 -17.40 -3.62 3.42
CA LYS A 189 -17.97 -3.71 4.78
C LYS A 189 -16.99 -4.35 5.77
N ILE A 190 -15.73 -4.04 5.63
CA ILE A 190 -14.63 -4.42 6.52
C ILE A 190 -14.25 -3.19 7.34
N ALA A 191 -13.92 -3.38 8.62
CA ALA A 191 -13.41 -2.30 9.46
C ALA A 191 -12.07 -1.78 8.94
N SER A 192 -11.76 -0.50 9.18
CA SER A 192 -10.53 0.14 8.73
C SER A 192 -9.79 0.89 9.82
N VAL A 193 -8.47 0.91 9.70
CA VAL A 193 -7.59 1.75 10.51
C VAL A 193 -6.71 2.56 9.57
N GLY A 194 -6.72 3.87 9.75
CA GLY A 194 -5.83 4.78 9.03
C GLY A 194 -4.51 5.00 9.78
N VAL A 195 -3.43 5.20 9.02
CA VAL A 195 -2.18 5.78 9.53
C VAL A 195 -1.93 7.12 8.82
N SER A 196 -1.59 8.17 9.58
CA SER A 196 -1.59 9.55 9.07
C SER A 196 -0.27 9.97 8.40
N TYR A 197 0.79 9.17 8.53
CA TYR A 197 2.15 9.53 8.11
C TYR A 197 2.47 9.16 6.65
N GLY A 198 1.57 8.47 5.94
CA GLY A 198 1.82 7.95 4.59
C GLY A 198 1.51 8.92 3.45
N TYR A 199 1.02 8.39 2.32
CA TYR A 199 0.81 9.12 1.06
C TYR A 199 -0.67 9.26 0.75
N ASN A 200 -1.35 10.26 1.26
CA ASN A 200 -2.77 10.49 1.01
C ASN A 200 -3.05 11.71 0.14
N TYR A 201 -2.22 11.96 -0.88
CA TYR A 201 -2.46 13.00 -1.89
C TYR A 201 -2.71 14.41 -1.30
N ASP A 202 -2.08 14.76 -0.17
CA ASP A 202 -2.34 15.97 0.63
C ASP A 202 -3.81 16.09 1.11
N GLU A 203 -4.55 14.98 1.20
CA GLU A 203 -5.91 14.94 1.73
C GLU A 203 -5.91 14.50 3.20
N ASP A 204 -6.85 15.02 3.99
CA ASP A 204 -7.02 14.58 5.38
C ASP A 204 -7.70 13.19 5.41
N LEU A 205 -6.95 12.17 5.86
CA LEU A 205 -7.46 10.80 5.95
C LEU A 205 -8.63 10.67 6.94
N ALA A 206 -8.74 11.54 7.94
CA ALA A 206 -9.86 11.57 8.87
C ALA A 206 -11.20 11.85 8.17
N SER A 207 -11.19 12.57 7.05
CA SER A 207 -12.40 12.85 6.26
C SER A 207 -13.06 11.60 5.65
N TYR A 208 -12.30 10.51 5.54
CA TYR A 208 -12.78 9.20 5.09
C TYR A 208 -13.29 8.32 6.24
N GLU A 209 -13.26 8.81 7.49
CA GLU A 209 -13.85 8.20 8.69
C GLU A 209 -13.41 6.74 8.91
N PRO A 210 -12.10 6.42 9.02
CA PRO A 210 -11.68 5.12 9.51
C PRO A 210 -12.12 4.94 10.98
N GLU A 211 -12.29 3.70 11.45
CA GLU A 211 -12.64 3.44 12.86
C GLU A 211 -11.59 3.94 13.84
N PHE A 212 -10.32 3.95 13.42
CA PHE A 212 -9.21 4.57 14.14
C PHE A 212 -8.25 5.23 13.14
N LEU A 213 -7.61 6.31 13.60
CA LEU A 213 -6.53 6.99 12.90
C LEU A 213 -5.35 7.14 13.86
N PHE A 214 -4.18 6.68 13.47
CA PHE A 214 -2.98 6.71 14.28
C PHE A 214 -1.82 7.41 13.59
N ASP A 215 -1.04 8.16 14.37
CA ASP A 215 0.17 8.84 13.90
C ASP A 215 1.42 7.95 13.98
N GLN A 216 1.31 6.80 14.67
CA GLN A 216 2.40 5.84 14.82
C GLN A 216 1.88 4.42 14.58
N PHE A 217 2.61 3.63 13.81
CA PHE A 217 2.23 2.25 13.52
C PHE A 217 2.11 1.37 14.77
N SER A 218 2.97 1.61 15.77
CA SER A 218 2.94 0.89 17.05
C SER A 218 1.64 1.08 17.85
N ASP A 219 0.87 2.13 17.55
CA ASP A 219 -0.42 2.39 18.21
C ASP A 219 -1.49 1.35 17.87
N LEU A 220 -1.30 0.58 16.80
CA LEU A 220 -2.12 -0.60 16.49
C LEU A 220 -2.20 -1.56 17.69
N LEU A 221 -1.13 -1.70 18.46
CA LEU A 221 -1.09 -2.59 19.62
C LEU A 221 -2.05 -2.18 20.76
N LYS A 222 -2.56 -0.94 20.75
CA LYS A 222 -3.56 -0.41 21.70
C LYS A 222 -4.96 -0.97 21.43
N VAL A 223 -5.26 -1.29 20.17
CA VAL A 223 -6.60 -1.73 19.74
C VAL A 223 -6.66 -3.20 19.35
N PHE A 224 -5.53 -3.82 18.98
CA PHE A 224 -5.40 -5.24 18.65
C PHE A 224 -4.78 -6.00 19.83
N THR A 225 -5.61 -6.41 20.79
CA THR A 225 -5.22 -7.25 21.93
C THR A 225 -5.05 -8.71 21.49
N PRO A 226 -4.44 -9.62 22.30
CA PRO A 226 -4.32 -11.02 21.94
C PRO A 226 -5.67 -11.63 21.52
N VAL A 227 -5.65 -12.40 20.42
CA VAL A 227 -6.83 -13.14 19.95
C VAL A 227 -7.18 -14.18 21.00
N ALA A 228 -8.46 -14.26 21.41
CA ALA A 228 -8.91 -15.28 22.34
C ALA A 228 -8.71 -16.67 21.72
N GLU A 229 -8.19 -17.62 22.51
CA GLU A 229 -8.17 -19.02 22.07
C GLU A 229 -9.61 -19.50 21.82
N PRO A 230 -9.84 -20.24 20.73
CA PRO A 230 -11.15 -20.85 20.51
C PRO A 230 -11.46 -21.81 21.68
N ALA A 231 -12.66 -21.65 22.25
CA ALA A 231 -13.14 -22.46 23.38
C ALA A 231 -13.34 -23.92 22.97
#